data_be31550d54005fd06f0db0a936547f9e
#
_entry.id   be31550d54005fd06f0db0a936547f9e
#
_cell.length_a   1.000
_cell.length_b   1.000
_cell.length_c   1.000
_cell.angle_alpha   90.00
_cell.angle_beta   90.00
_cell.angle_gamma   90.00
#
_symmetry.space_group_name_H-M   'P 1'
#
loop_
_entity.id
_entity.type
_entity.pdbx_description
1 polymer ?
#
loop_
_entity_poly.entity_id
_entity_poly.type
_entity_poly.pdbx_seq_one_letter_code
_entity_poly.pdbx_strand_id
1 'polypeptide(L)'
;MSDLNENIKKLKKHLDIIKEEGVLNVIDGKLKNSNSGKRFSNYSPVDETYICEVAQSNAEDIDEASSSSKVAFKEWSKTNPATRKKILHKIADKIVERSEEIALCETWDTGQAIRFMSKAAIRGSENFRYFADKAISAQDGLTLPSGSLLNITKRYPIGPVGIITPWNTPFMLSTWKVAPALAAGCTVVHKPAELSPVTAKILNEIALEAGLPPGVWNLVNGFGEEAGVALTKNKDIKAVAFVGESKTGSAIMRQGSETLKRVHFELGGKNPVIVFDDADLDRALDAVIFMIYSLNGERCTSSSRLLIQKNISEEFISKLVDRVNKIKVGNPLDPNTEVGPLISENHLEKVVSYFDIAKREGAEIAVGGKAHKKPGWFVSPTLFKNAKPGMRISQEEIFGPVLTAITFEDEEEALTISNDVEYGLTGYIWTNNVTRALRFSDELEAGMIWVNSENVRHLPTPFGGIKSSGIGRDGGDWSFEFYMEQKHIGFATGNHQIPKLGK
;
A
#
# COMPACT_ATOMS: atom_id res chain seq x y z
N MET A 1 -7.49 -25.69 1.46
CA MET A 1 -7.90 -24.65 2.42
C MET A 1 -8.79 -25.33 3.45
N SER A 2 -8.58 -25.05 4.74
CA SER A 2 -9.47 -25.48 5.81
C SER A 2 -10.88 -24.91 5.61
N ASP A 3 -11.91 -25.54 6.15
CA ASP A 3 -13.28 -25.03 6.08
C ASP A 3 -13.49 -23.83 7.04
N LEU A 4 -14.64 -23.18 6.95
CA LEU A 4 -14.99 -22.02 7.79
C LEU A 4 -14.86 -22.34 9.29
N ASN A 5 -15.36 -23.49 9.76
CA ASN A 5 -15.36 -23.85 11.17
C ASN A 5 -13.93 -24.08 11.69
N GLU A 6 -13.08 -24.69 10.88
CA GLU A 6 -11.67 -24.87 11.21
C GLU A 6 -10.94 -23.52 11.30
N ASN A 7 -11.19 -22.60 10.35
CA ASN A 7 -10.61 -21.26 10.36
C ASN A 7 -11.07 -20.46 11.60
N ILE A 8 -12.35 -20.51 11.96
CA ILE A 8 -12.87 -19.87 13.18
C ILE A 8 -12.17 -20.45 14.43
N LYS A 9 -12.03 -21.79 14.51
CA LYS A 9 -11.37 -22.44 15.65
C LYS A 9 -9.90 -22.05 15.79
N LYS A 10 -9.18 -21.95 14.67
CA LYS A 10 -7.78 -21.52 14.64
C LYS A 10 -7.65 -20.05 15.03
N LEU A 11 -8.45 -19.18 14.40
CA LEU A 11 -8.46 -17.75 14.68
C LEU A 11 -8.72 -17.48 16.17
N LYS A 12 -9.69 -18.15 16.78
CA LYS A 12 -10.03 -17.95 18.19
C LYS A 12 -8.82 -18.06 19.12
N LYS A 13 -7.90 -19.00 18.88
CA LYS A 13 -6.69 -19.15 19.68
C LYS A 13 -5.79 -17.91 19.62
N HIS A 14 -5.67 -17.31 18.42
CA HIS A 14 -4.87 -16.09 18.25
C HIS A 14 -5.58 -14.89 18.87
N LEU A 15 -6.90 -14.79 18.68
CA LEU A 15 -7.68 -13.68 19.26
C LEU A 15 -7.68 -13.72 20.80
N ASP A 16 -7.72 -14.88 21.42
CA ASP A 16 -7.66 -15.00 22.89
C ASP A 16 -6.35 -14.40 23.42
N ILE A 17 -5.21 -14.66 22.76
CA ILE A 17 -3.90 -14.07 23.10
C ILE A 17 -3.90 -12.55 22.85
N ILE A 18 -4.33 -12.12 21.66
CA ILE A 18 -4.36 -10.70 21.29
C ILE A 18 -5.27 -9.91 22.22
N LYS A 19 -6.39 -10.48 22.63
CA LYS A 19 -7.33 -9.86 23.56
C LYS A 19 -6.74 -9.65 24.95
N GLU A 20 -5.95 -10.61 25.43
CA GLU A 20 -5.29 -10.54 26.73
C GLU A 20 -4.13 -9.52 26.73
N GLU A 21 -3.28 -9.57 25.70
CA GLU A 21 -2.11 -8.72 25.60
C GLU A 21 -2.42 -7.28 25.13
N GLY A 22 -3.43 -7.13 24.26
CA GLY A 22 -3.68 -5.93 23.50
C GLY A 22 -2.64 -5.69 22.40
N VAL A 23 -2.80 -4.58 21.69
CA VAL A 23 -1.83 -4.07 20.72
C VAL A 23 -1.10 -2.87 21.35
N LEU A 24 0.04 -3.15 21.95
CA LEU A 24 0.89 -2.16 22.60
C LEU A 24 1.88 -1.54 21.61
N ASN A 25 2.49 -0.42 22.01
CA ASN A 25 3.68 0.10 21.33
C ASN A 25 4.86 -0.85 21.55
N VAL A 26 5.80 -0.85 20.60
CA VAL A 26 7.11 -1.47 20.77
C VAL A 26 8.16 -0.37 20.60
N ILE A 27 8.78 0.03 21.70
CA ILE A 27 9.82 1.06 21.70
C ILE A 27 11.07 0.46 22.34
N ASP A 28 12.21 0.59 21.66
CA ASP A 28 13.49 0.01 22.08
C ASP A 28 13.39 -1.51 22.34
N GLY A 29 12.61 -2.22 21.51
CA GLY A 29 12.38 -3.66 21.63
C GLY A 29 11.51 -4.07 22.82
N LYS A 30 10.85 -3.13 23.52
CA LYS A 30 10.02 -3.38 24.70
C LYS A 30 8.56 -3.02 24.41
N LEU A 31 7.67 -3.87 24.86
CA LEU A 31 6.23 -3.58 24.87
C LEU A 31 5.92 -2.48 25.88
N LYS A 32 5.19 -1.44 25.43
CA LYS A 32 4.79 -0.29 26.24
C LYS A 32 3.36 0.15 25.97
N ASN A 33 2.63 0.54 27.01
CA ASN A 33 1.44 1.36 26.84
C ASN A 33 1.83 2.75 26.29
N SER A 34 0.83 3.53 25.86
CA SER A 34 1.07 4.95 25.62
C SER A 34 1.46 5.65 26.92
N ASN A 35 2.30 6.68 26.84
CA ASN A 35 2.74 7.49 28.00
C ASN A 35 1.53 8.14 28.72
N SER A 36 0.46 8.43 27.99
CA SER A 36 -0.80 8.95 28.56
C SER A 36 -1.66 7.88 29.26
N GLY A 37 -1.34 6.60 29.11
CA GLY A 37 -2.17 5.47 29.54
C GLY A 37 -3.45 5.27 28.75
N LYS A 38 -3.74 6.11 27.74
CA LYS A 38 -4.94 5.98 26.92
C LYS A 38 -4.89 4.78 26.00
N ARG A 39 -6.06 4.20 25.74
CA ARG A 39 -6.28 3.11 24.78
C ARG A 39 -7.55 3.36 23.99
N PHE A 40 -7.67 2.71 22.86
CA PHE A 40 -8.91 2.61 22.09
C PHE A 40 -9.20 1.16 21.73
N SER A 41 -10.48 0.84 21.56
CA SER A 41 -10.89 -0.53 21.24
C SER A 41 -10.88 -0.78 19.74
N ASN A 42 -10.38 -1.93 19.33
CA ASN A 42 -10.44 -2.44 17.96
C ASN A 42 -11.56 -3.47 17.81
N TYR A 43 -12.30 -3.38 16.71
CA TYR A 43 -13.45 -4.22 16.41
C TYR A 43 -13.34 -4.83 15.02
N SER A 44 -13.83 -6.07 14.86
CA SER A 44 -13.91 -6.72 13.56
C SER A 44 -15.02 -6.10 12.68
N PRO A 45 -14.76 -5.82 11.41
CA PRO A 45 -15.79 -5.37 10.49
C PRO A 45 -16.78 -6.48 10.08
N VAL A 46 -16.47 -7.74 10.43
CA VAL A 46 -17.25 -8.92 10.03
C VAL A 46 -18.58 -9.03 10.78
N ASP A 47 -18.53 -8.77 12.09
CA ASP A 47 -19.66 -8.93 12.98
C ASP A 47 -19.68 -7.93 14.15
N GLU A 48 -18.82 -6.91 14.07
CA GLU A 48 -18.69 -5.84 15.07
C GLU A 48 -18.21 -6.35 16.45
N THR A 49 -17.62 -7.55 16.49
CA THR A 49 -17.08 -8.09 17.75
C THR A 49 -15.78 -7.40 18.15
N TYR A 50 -15.61 -7.21 19.45
CA TYR A 50 -14.40 -6.67 20.05
C TYR A 50 -13.21 -7.61 19.85
N ILE A 51 -12.09 -7.07 19.35
CA ILE A 51 -10.82 -7.79 19.17
C ILE A 51 -9.91 -7.53 20.36
N CYS A 52 -9.50 -6.28 20.59
CA CYS A 52 -8.55 -5.94 21.66
C CYS A 52 -8.50 -4.44 21.94
N GLU A 53 -7.82 -4.08 23.02
CA GLU A 53 -7.39 -2.71 23.30
C GLU A 53 -6.08 -2.39 22.58
N VAL A 54 -5.98 -1.17 22.08
CA VAL A 54 -4.82 -0.66 21.34
C VAL A 54 -4.26 0.59 22.04
N ALA A 55 -2.96 0.73 22.16
CA ALA A 55 -2.33 1.91 22.74
C ALA A 55 -2.66 3.16 21.90
N GLN A 56 -3.15 4.22 22.56
CA GLN A 56 -3.40 5.52 21.93
C GLN A 56 -2.25 6.46 22.24
N SER A 57 -1.28 6.50 21.34
CA SER A 57 -0.06 7.28 21.50
C SER A 57 -0.23 8.75 21.15
N ASN A 58 0.55 9.58 21.80
CA ASN A 58 0.65 11.01 21.61
C ASN A 58 2.04 11.43 21.11
N ALA A 59 2.36 12.73 21.19
CA ALA A 59 3.65 13.27 20.77
C ALA A 59 4.83 12.75 21.63
N GLU A 60 4.63 12.49 22.91
CA GLU A 60 5.69 12.01 23.82
C GLU A 60 6.13 10.59 23.44
N ASP A 61 5.17 9.71 23.06
CA ASP A 61 5.47 8.36 22.59
C ASP A 61 6.28 8.39 21.29
N ILE A 62 5.91 9.29 20.37
CA ILE A 62 6.63 9.50 19.11
C ILE A 62 8.04 10.05 19.35
N ASP A 63 8.20 10.99 20.27
CA ASP A 63 9.52 11.54 20.62
C ASP A 63 10.43 10.46 21.23
N GLU A 64 9.89 9.59 22.08
CA GLU A 64 10.61 8.46 22.65
C GLU A 64 11.03 7.46 21.57
N ALA A 65 10.11 7.04 20.70
CA ALA A 65 10.37 6.12 19.59
C ALA A 65 11.39 6.69 18.59
N SER A 66 11.28 7.99 18.29
CA SER A 66 12.21 8.68 17.38
C SER A 66 13.60 8.79 17.98
N SER A 67 13.69 9.06 19.28
CA SER A 67 14.97 9.09 20.02
C SER A 67 15.63 7.71 20.07
N SER A 68 14.88 6.66 20.37
CA SER A 68 15.34 5.26 20.30
C SER A 68 15.85 4.92 18.89
N SER A 69 15.07 5.26 17.88
CA SER A 69 15.43 5.05 16.47
C SER A 69 16.74 5.76 16.10
N LYS A 70 16.93 7.00 16.56
CA LYS A 70 18.15 7.80 16.34
C LYS A 70 19.38 7.19 17.02
N VAL A 71 19.21 6.64 18.21
CA VAL A 71 20.30 5.94 18.92
C VAL A 71 20.67 4.66 18.18
N ALA A 72 19.70 3.81 17.83
CA ALA A 72 19.92 2.56 17.12
C ALA A 72 20.51 2.79 15.71
N PHE A 73 20.18 3.88 15.05
CA PHE A 73 20.71 4.23 13.72
C PHE A 73 22.24 4.32 13.69
N LYS A 74 22.89 4.78 14.79
CA LYS A 74 24.35 4.93 14.84
C LYS A 74 25.09 3.62 14.57
N GLU A 75 24.53 2.51 15.03
CA GLU A 75 25.11 1.17 14.85
C GLU A 75 24.50 0.44 13.64
N TRP A 76 23.18 0.52 13.47
CA TRP A 76 22.51 -0.16 12.36
C TRP A 76 22.97 0.32 10.99
N SER A 77 23.17 1.63 10.81
CA SER A 77 23.68 2.21 9.56
C SER A 77 25.08 1.74 9.17
N LYS A 78 25.89 1.34 10.16
CA LYS A 78 27.26 0.82 9.97
C LYS A 78 27.30 -0.70 9.92
N THR A 79 26.20 -1.39 10.26
CA THR A 79 26.12 -2.85 10.22
C THR A 79 26.41 -3.34 8.79
N ASN A 80 27.29 -4.32 8.69
CA ASN A 80 27.67 -4.89 7.40
C ASN A 80 26.40 -5.34 6.63
N PRO A 81 26.24 -4.96 5.35
CA PRO A 81 25.10 -5.35 4.53
C PRO A 81 24.79 -6.85 4.52
N ALA A 82 25.84 -7.70 4.57
CA ALA A 82 25.65 -9.15 4.67
C ALA A 82 25.00 -9.61 5.99
N THR A 83 25.24 -8.87 7.08
CA THR A 83 24.58 -9.12 8.37
C THR A 83 23.11 -8.68 8.31
N ARG A 84 22.81 -7.48 7.74
CA ARG A 84 21.44 -7.05 7.50
C ARG A 84 20.69 -8.05 6.63
N LYS A 85 21.29 -8.50 5.53
CA LYS A 85 20.74 -9.56 4.65
C LYS A 85 20.32 -10.79 5.46
N LYS A 86 21.20 -11.32 6.33
CA LYS A 86 20.91 -12.51 7.16
C LYS A 86 19.69 -12.29 8.06
N ILE A 87 19.58 -11.13 8.72
CA ILE A 87 18.46 -10.81 9.61
C ILE A 87 17.16 -10.71 8.81
N LEU A 88 17.17 -10.01 7.66
CA LEU A 88 15.99 -9.86 6.81
C LEU A 88 15.50 -11.20 6.24
N HIS A 89 16.39 -12.12 5.86
CA HIS A 89 16.00 -13.47 5.47
C HIS A 89 15.37 -14.24 6.62
N LYS A 90 15.90 -14.13 7.86
CA LYS A 90 15.27 -14.75 9.03
C LYS A 90 13.87 -14.19 9.31
N ILE A 91 13.66 -12.88 9.12
CA ILE A 91 12.32 -12.28 9.19
C ILE A 91 11.41 -12.93 8.15
N ALA A 92 11.87 -13.06 6.90
CA ALA A 92 11.10 -13.71 5.84
C ALA A 92 10.74 -15.17 6.16
N ASP A 93 11.68 -15.94 6.72
CA ASP A 93 11.45 -17.32 7.12
C ASP A 93 10.37 -17.40 8.22
N LYS A 94 10.47 -16.57 9.25
CA LYS A 94 9.47 -16.51 10.32
C LYS A 94 8.08 -16.01 9.87
N ILE A 95 8.03 -15.12 8.87
CA ILE A 95 6.76 -14.76 8.23
C ILE A 95 6.10 -15.99 7.59
N VAL A 96 6.88 -16.84 6.91
CA VAL A 96 6.36 -18.08 6.31
C VAL A 96 5.88 -19.05 7.40
N GLU A 97 6.64 -19.21 8.48
CA GLU A 97 6.26 -20.06 9.63
C GLU A 97 4.94 -19.62 10.27
N ARG A 98 4.71 -18.30 10.39
CA ARG A 98 3.49 -17.71 10.99
C ARG A 98 2.44 -17.26 9.95
N SER A 99 2.54 -17.73 8.71
CA SER A 99 1.70 -17.23 7.59
C SER A 99 0.20 -17.50 7.78
N GLU A 100 -0.18 -18.63 8.39
CA GLU A 100 -1.58 -18.94 8.70
C GLU A 100 -2.15 -17.99 9.77
N GLU A 101 -1.40 -17.73 10.84
CA GLU A 101 -1.77 -16.77 11.88
C GLU A 101 -1.98 -15.36 11.28
N ILE A 102 -1.01 -14.89 10.49
CA ILE A 102 -1.09 -13.59 9.83
C ILE A 102 -2.34 -13.51 8.96
N ALA A 103 -2.59 -14.52 8.12
CA ALA A 103 -3.73 -14.54 7.22
C ALA A 103 -5.08 -14.53 7.96
N LEU A 104 -5.20 -15.33 9.03
CA LEU A 104 -6.43 -15.39 9.84
C LEU A 104 -6.69 -14.07 10.58
N CYS A 105 -5.65 -13.51 11.22
CA CYS A 105 -5.76 -12.25 11.95
C CYS A 105 -6.05 -11.08 10.99
N GLU A 106 -5.37 -10.97 9.85
CA GLU A 106 -5.63 -9.93 8.86
C GLU A 106 -7.05 -10.02 8.29
N THR A 107 -7.51 -11.24 7.98
CA THR A 107 -8.89 -11.46 7.51
C THR A 107 -9.92 -10.95 8.50
N TRP A 108 -9.72 -11.18 9.81
CA TRP A 108 -10.67 -10.77 10.84
C TRP A 108 -10.60 -9.28 11.17
N ASP A 109 -9.40 -8.71 11.13
CA ASP A 109 -9.13 -7.31 11.46
C ASP A 109 -9.53 -6.35 10.32
N THR A 110 -9.51 -6.84 9.07
CA THR A 110 -9.77 -6.01 7.88
C THR A 110 -11.04 -6.36 7.10
N GLY A 111 -11.63 -7.54 7.33
CA GLY A 111 -12.73 -8.04 6.51
C GLY A 111 -12.32 -8.61 5.15
N GLN A 112 -11.03 -8.64 4.83
CA GLN A 112 -10.53 -9.17 3.56
C GLN A 112 -10.62 -10.70 3.51
N ALA A 113 -11.05 -11.26 2.37
CA ALA A 113 -11.26 -12.70 2.26
C ALA A 113 -9.96 -13.52 2.42
N ILE A 114 -10.02 -14.57 3.22
CA ILE A 114 -8.89 -15.46 3.57
C ILE A 114 -8.18 -16.02 2.33
N ARG A 115 -8.89 -16.25 1.24
CA ARG A 115 -8.34 -16.72 -0.03
C ARG A 115 -7.30 -15.77 -0.64
N PHE A 116 -7.35 -14.48 -0.28
CA PHE A 116 -6.37 -13.46 -0.68
C PHE A 116 -5.33 -13.23 0.41
N MET A 117 -5.73 -13.20 1.68
CA MET A 117 -4.81 -12.94 2.80
C MET A 117 -3.79 -14.05 2.99
N SER A 118 -4.14 -15.30 2.72
CA SER A 118 -3.18 -16.42 2.71
C SER A 118 -2.03 -16.21 1.71
N LYS A 119 -2.29 -15.52 0.59
CA LYS A 119 -1.27 -15.17 -0.39
C LYS A 119 -0.50 -13.91 0.00
N ALA A 120 -1.15 -12.97 0.70
CA ALA A 120 -0.54 -11.71 1.13
C ALA A 120 0.59 -11.94 2.13
N ALA A 121 0.44 -12.89 3.08
CA ALA A 121 1.48 -13.27 4.02
C ALA A 121 2.75 -13.78 3.31
N ILE A 122 2.58 -14.66 2.31
CA ILE A 122 3.72 -15.17 1.52
C ILE A 122 4.40 -14.04 0.73
N ARG A 123 3.62 -13.16 0.08
CA ARG A 123 4.18 -11.98 -0.63
C ARG A 123 4.95 -11.04 0.31
N GLY A 124 4.52 -10.90 1.56
CA GLY A 124 5.25 -10.14 2.56
C GLY A 124 6.64 -10.71 2.83
N SER A 125 6.78 -12.05 2.89
CA SER A 125 8.09 -12.69 3.02
C SER A 125 8.98 -12.45 1.79
N GLU A 126 8.39 -12.46 0.58
CA GLU A 126 9.12 -12.18 -0.66
C GLU A 126 9.67 -10.75 -0.71
N ASN A 127 8.95 -9.77 -0.16
CA ASN A 127 9.45 -8.40 -0.02
C ASN A 127 10.74 -8.37 0.82
N PHE A 128 10.75 -9.04 1.97
CA PHE A 128 11.95 -9.13 2.81
C PHE A 128 13.10 -9.87 2.12
N ARG A 129 12.83 -10.99 1.44
CA ARG A 129 13.86 -11.74 0.70
C ARG A 129 14.49 -10.90 -0.40
N TYR A 130 13.65 -10.25 -1.21
CA TYR A 130 14.12 -9.43 -2.31
C TYR A 130 15.03 -8.30 -1.84
N PHE A 131 14.59 -7.51 -0.86
CA PHE A 131 15.40 -6.40 -0.34
C PHE A 131 16.60 -6.89 0.49
N ALA A 132 16.52 -8.04 1.14
CA ALA A 132 17.67 -8.69 1.77
C ALA A 132 18.80 -8.97 0.75
N ASP A 133 18.43 -9.52 -0.41
CA ASP A 133 19.40 -9.82 -1.47
C ASP A 133 19.96 -8.54 -2.10
N LYS A 134 19.16 -7.49 -2.24
CA LYS A 134 19.60 -6.18 -2.74
C LYS A 134 20.44 -5.37 -1.74
N ALA A 135 20.40 -5.68 -0.43
CA ALA A 135 21.09 -4.91 0.61
C ALA A 135 22.61 -4.78 0.37
N ILE A 136 23.23 -5.80 -0.24
CA ILE A 136 24.68 -5.80 -0.51
C ILE A 136 25.03 -4.75 -1.58
N SER A 137 24.22 -4.60 -2.62
CA SER A 137 24.43 -3.66 -3.72
C SER A 137 23.79 -2.28 -3.50
N ALA A 138 23.01 -2.10 -2.43
CA ALA A 138 22.30 -0.85 -2.16
C ALA A 138 23.22 0.38 -2.01
N GLN A 139 24.47 0.17 -1.57
CA GLN A 139 25.44 1.23 -1.35
C GLN A 139 26.40 1.44 -2.54
N ASP A 140 26.18 0.72 -3.64
CA ASP A 140 27.00 0.84 -4.85
C ASP A 140 26.98 2.27 -5.39
N GLY A 141 28.14 2.71 -5.82
CA GLY A 141 28.36 4.03 -6.39
C GLY A 141 29.14 3.95 -7.70
N LEU A 142 29.21 5.08 -8.40
CA LEU A 142 30.00 5.21 -9.62
C LEU A 142 31.38 5.77 -9.31
N THR A 143 32.36 5.34 -10.08
CA THR A 143 33.71 5.93 -10.10
C THR A 143 33.89 6.61 -11.46
N LEU A 144 34.06 7.92 -11.45
CA LEU A 144 34.16 8.76 -12.64
C LEU A 144 35.49 9.52 -12.61
N PRO A 145 36.55 8.99 -13.23
CA PRO A 145 37.82 9.70 -13.33
C PRO A 145 37.70 10.93 -14.25
N SER A 146 38.31 12.03 -13.86
CA SER A 146 38.33 13.27 -14.65
C SER A 146 39.66 13.99 -14.40
N GLY A 147 40.55 13.95 -15.40
CA GLY A 147 41.85 14.61 -15.31
C GLY A 147 42.66 14.13 -14.11
N SER A 148 43.02 15.07 -13.23
CA SER A 148 43.77 14.78 -11.99
C SER A 148 42.87 14.50 -10.78
N LEU A 149 41.59 14.20 -11.00
CA LEU A 149 40.62 13.88 -9.95
C LEU A 149 40.02 12.50 -10.19
N LEU A 150 39.92 11.71 -9.12
CA LEU A 150 39.09 10.52 -9.05
C LEU A 150 37.80 10.90 -8.29
N ASN A 151 36.68 10.89 -9.02
CA ASN A 151 35.37 11.19 -8.46
C ASN A 151 34.64 9.90 -8.13
N ILE A 152 34.23 9.77 -6.86
CA ILE A 152 33.51 8.60 -6.36
C ILE A 152 32.16 9.06 -5.86
N THR A 153 31.07 8.40 -6.27
CA THR A 153 29.77 8.54 -5.64
C THR A 153 29.57 7.44 -4.60
N LYS A 154 28.94 7.76 -3.48
CA LYS A 154 28.62 6.81 -2.43
C LYS A 154 27.21 7.04 -1.93
N ARG A 155 26.43 5.97 -1.80
CA ARG A 155 25.12 5.99 -1.13
C ARG A 155 25.28 5.67 0.35
N TYR A 156 24.46 6.31 1.20
CA TYR A 156 24.38 6.02 2.62
C TYR A 156 22.94 6.21 3.12
N PRO A 157 22.50 5.48 4.18
CA PRO A 157 21.14 5.58 4.69
C PRO A 157 20.82 7.00 5.19
N ILE A 158 19.60 7.48 4.91
CA ILE A 158 19.20 8.86 5.21
C ILE A 158 19.06 9.13 6.71
N GLY A 159 18.73 8.11 7.53
CA GLY A 159 18.49 8.28 8.98
C GLY A 159 17.29 7.47 9.48
N PRO A 160 16.75 7.86 10.64
CA PRO A 160 15.45 7.37 11.07
C PRO A 160 14.34 7.81 10.11
N VAL A 161 13.44 6.89 9.75
CA VAL A 161 12.32 7.15 8.84
C VAL A 161 10.98 6.84 9.49
N GLY A 162 9.99 7.66 9.23
CA GLY A 162 8.60 7.42 9.59
C GLY A 162 7.91 6.59 8.50
N ILE A 163 7.22 5.54 8.89
CA ILE A 163 6.41 4.74 7.99
C ILE A 163 4.97 4.74 8.50
N ILE A 164 4.03 5.16 7.64
CA ILE A 164 2.60 5.20 7.97
C ILE A 164 1.88 4.30 6.96
N THR A 165 1.27 3.22 7.43
CA THR A 165 0.63 2.21 6.59
C THR A 165 -0.89 2.23 6.74
N PRO A 166 -1.64 1.94 5.66
CA PRO A 166 -3.08 1.96 5.64
C PRO A 166 -3.69 0.66 6.18
N TRP A 167 -5.01 0.62 6.20
CA TRP A 167 -5.81 -0.45 6.76
C TRP A 167 -6.22 -1.55 5.76
N ASN A 168 -6.10 -1.33 4.45
CA ASN A 168 -6.70 -2.23 3.45
C ASN A 168 -5.94 -3.54 3.21
N THR A 169 -4.62 -3.53 3.28
CA THR A 169 -3.75 -4.72 3.28
C THR A 169 -2.54 -4.44 4.17
N PRO A 170 -2.77 -4.29 5.50
CA PRO A 170 -1.79 -3.72 6.43
C PRO A 170 -0.50 -4.52 6.51
N PHE A 171 -0.57 -5.86 6.51
CA PHE A 171 0.63 -6.70 6.57
C PHE A 171 1.52 -6.51 5.35
N MET A 172 0.95 -6.67 4.15
CA MET A 172 1.73 -6.59 2.92
C MET A 172 2.35 -5.20 2.74
N LEU A 173 1.59 -4.13 3.00
CA LEU A 173 2.08 -2.75 2.84
C LEU A 173 3.11 -2.37 3.91
N SER A 174 3.00 -2.92 5.12
CA SER A 174 4.05 -2.78 6.14
C SER A 174 5.35 -3.41 5.67
N THR A 175 5.33 -4.65 5.17
CA THR A 175 6.53 -5.31 4.63
C THR A 175 7.14 -4.56 3.46
N TRP A 176 6.28 -3.98 2.61
CA TRP A 176 6.68 -3.23 1.43
C TRP A 176 7.46 -1.95 1.74
N LYS A 177 7.15 -1.29 2.84
CA LYS A 177 7.84 -0.05 3.26
C LYS A 177 8.99 -0.31 4.22
N VAL A 178 8.85 -1.29 5.13
CA VAL A 178 9.84 -1.57 6.17
C VAL A 178 11.05 -2.33 5.60
N ALA A 179 10.83 -3.33 4.74
CA ALA A 179 11.94 -4.16 4.25
C ALA A 179 13.03 -3.35 3.51
N PRO A 180 12.71 -2.45 2.54
CA PRO A 180 13.73 -1.64 1.89
C PRO A 180 14.39 -0.62 2.83
N ALA A 181 13.66 -0.04 3.79
CA ALA A 181 14.21 0.87 4.77
C ALA A 181 15.30 0.19 5.63
N LEU A 182 14.99 -1.00 6.15
CA LEU A 182 15.94 -1.79 6.95
C LEU A 182 17.12 -2.28 6.09
N ALA A 183 16.88 -2.71 4.86
CA ALA A 183 17.91 -3.13 3.91
C ALA A 183 18.89 -1.99 3.59
N ALA A 184 18.39 -0.78 3.40
CA ALA A 184 19.19 0.43 3.20
C ALA A 184 20.08 0.76 4.41
N GLY A 185 19.69 0.33 5.61
CA GLY A 185 20.34 0.66 6.87
C GLY A 185 19.67 1.82 7.62
N CYS A 186 18.47 2.21 7.24
CA CYS A 186 17.63 3.12 8.00
C CYS A 186 17.04 2.43 9.23
N THR A 187 16.68 3.22 10.24
CA THR A 187 15.83 2.78 11.35
C THR A 187 14.42 3.30 11.15
N VAL A 188 13.43 2.65 11.75
CA VAL A 188 12.01 2.85 11.44
C VAL A 188 11.21 3.19 12.69
N VAL A 189 10.36 4.22 12.59
CA VAL A 189 9.21 4.44 13.46
C VAL A 189 7.96 4.20 12.64
N HIS A 190 7.28 3.08 12.90
CA HIS A 190 6.13 2.61 12.15
C HIS A 190 4.83 2.93 12.87
N LYS A 191 3.93 3.66 12.20
CA LYS A 191 2.56 3.89 12.66
C LYS A 191 1.59 3.17 11.71
N PRO A 192 1.00 2.04 12.11
CA PRO A 192 -0.07 1.39 11.36
C PRO A 192 -1.38 2.19 11.47
N ALA A 193 -2.32 1.90 10.57
CA ALA A 193 -3.67 2.43 10.70
C ALA A 193 -4.35 1.93 11.98
N GLU A 194 -5.12 2.80 12.62
CA GLU A 194 -5.87 2.50 13.83
C GLU A 194 -6.96 1.44 13.62
N LEU A 195 -7.47 1.30 12.40
CA LEU A 195 -8.53 0.35 12.05
C LEU A 195 -8.03 -1.10 11.86
N SER A 196 -6.70 -1.32 11.72
CA SER A 196 -6.15 -2.66 11.47
C SER A 196 -4.72 -2.79 11.99
N PRO A 197 -4.50 -2.68 13.30
CA PRO A 197 -3.15 -2.65 13.90
C PRO A 197 -2.57 -4.03 14.18
N VAL A 198 -3.38 -5.10 14.15
CA VAL A 198 -3.02 -6.42 14.65
C VAL A 198 -1.83 -7.03 13.92
N THR A 199 -1.83 -7.02 12.60
CA THR A 199 -0.73 -7.64 11.83
C THR A 199 0.56 -6.86 11.85
N ALA A 200 0.53 -5.54 12.15
CA ALA A 200 1.73 -4.75 12.40
C ALA A 200 2.42 -5.16 13.70
N LYS A 201 1.64 -5.48 14.78
CA LYS A 201 2.16 -6.10 16.02
C LYS A 201 2.86 -7.42 15.71
N ILE A 202 2.17 -8.34 15.04
CA ILE A 202 2.71 -9.67 14.70
C ILE A 202 4.02 -9.54 13.89
N LEU A 203 4.06 -8.65 12.92
CA LEU A 203 5.23 -8.45 12.08
C LEU A 203 6.42 -7.87 12.85
N ASN A 204 6.18 -6.95 13.78
CA ASN A 204 7.23 -6.40 14.64
C ASN A 204 7.79 -7.45 15.62
N GLU A 205 6.94 -8.29 16.19
CA GLU A 205 7.35 -9.46 17.02
C GLU A 205 8.24 -10.41 16.21
N ILE A 206 7.83 -10.76 15.01
CA ILE A 206 8.62 -11.59 14.08
C ILE A 206 10.01 -10.99 13.86
N ALA A 207 10.09 -9.66 13.69
CA ALA A 207 11.37 -9.00 13.46
C ALA A 207 12.29 -9.08 14.70
N LEU A 208 11.77 -8.88 15.89
CA LEU A 208 12.52 -9.02 17.14
C LEU A 208 12.98 -10.48 17.37
N GLU A 209 12.10 -11.46 17.16
CA GLU A 209 12.43 -12.87 17.23
C GLU A 209 13.51 -13.30 16.20
N ALA A 210 13.54 -12.66 15.04
CA ALA A 210 14.57 -12.90 14.02
C ALA A 210 15.93 -12.30 14.38
N GLY A 211 16.01 -11.53 15.47
CA GLY A 211 17.23 -10.90 15.98
C GLY A 211 17.46 -9.47 15.44
N LEU A 212 16.40 -8.77 15.04
CA LEU A 212 16.52 -7.34 14.73
C LEU A 212 16.84 -6.58 16.01
N PRO A 213 17.91 -5.75 16.05
CA PRO A 213 18.30 -5.06 17.29
C PRO A 213 17.21 -4.11 17.81
N PRO A 214 17.08 -3.95 19.14
CA PRO A 214 16.19 -2.97 19.75
C PRO A 214 16.37 -1.57 19.16
N GLY A 215 15.27 -0.83 19.01
CA GLY A 215 15.26 0.52 18.46
C GLY A 215 15.42 0.64 16.93
N VAL A 216 15.82 -0.43 16.23
CA VAL A 216 15.93 -0.42 14.77
C VAL A 216 14.54 -0.33 14.11
N TRP A 217 13.55 -0.94 14.71
CA TRP A 217 12.17 -0.81 14.31
C TRP A 217 11.27 -0.62 15.54
N ASN A 218 10.77 0.60 15.71
CA ASN A 218 9.79 0.93 16.73
C ASN A 218 8.38 0.94 16.11
N LEU A 219 7.42 0.38 16.82
CA LEU A 219 5.99 0.37 16.45
C LEU A 219 5.24 1.29 17.40
N VAL A 220 4.51 2.28 16.87
CA VAL A 220 3.73 3.23 17.65
C VAL A 220 2.31 3.30 17.10
N ASN A 221 1.35 2.87 17.91
CA ASN A 221 -0.08 2.87 17.56
C ASN A 221 -0.73 4.21 17.94
N GLY A 222 -1.86 4.54 17.34
CA GLY A 222 -2.59 5.77 17.65
C GLY A 222 -3.23 6.40 16.42
N PHE A 223 -3.97 7.47 16.64
CA PHE A 223 -4.71 8.15 15.59
C PHE A 223 -3.82 9.02 14.69
N GLY A 224 -4.28 9.25 13.45
CA GLY A 224 -3.55 10.06 12.48
C GLY A 224 -3.33 11.50 12.95
N GLU A 225 -4.33 12.11 13.56
CA GLU A 225 -4.31 13.49 14.05
C GLU A 225 -3.43 13.71 15.30
N GLU A 226 -3.14 12.65 16.05
CA GLU A 226 -2.27 12.70 17.23
C GLU A 226 -0.86 12.16 16.88
N ALA A 227 -0.70 10.84 16.90
CA ALA A 227 0.58 10.17 16.67
C ALA A 227 1.11 10.39 15.22
N GLY A 228 0.22 10.39 14.21
CA GLY A 228 0.60 10.64 12.82
C GLY A 228 1.19 12.04 12.62
N VAL A 229 0.51 13.07 13.12
CA VAL A 229 0.99 14.47 13.06
C VAL A 229 2.30 14.64 13.83
N ALA A 230 2.41 14.04 15.01
CA ALA A 230 3.64 14.09 15.79
C ALA A 230 4.82 13.45 15.03
N LEU A 231 4.61 12.28 14.40
CA LEU A 231 5.62 11.59 13.61
C LEU A 231 6.10 12.43 12.41
N THR A 232 5.16 13.02 11.68
CA THR A 232 5.49 13.82 10.50
C THR A 232 6.20 15.14 10.81
N LYS A 233 5.96 15.70 11.99
CA LYS A 233 6.65 16.92 12.48
C LYS A 233 7.95 16.66 13.22
N ASN A 234 8.21 15.42 13.67
CA ASN A 234 9.38 15.10 14.50
C ASN A 234 10.70 15.39 13.75
N LYS A 235 11.62 16.12 14.39
CA LYS A 235 12.89 16.60 13.78
C LYS A 235 13.93 15.50 13.56
N ASP A 236 13.86 14.42 14.33
CA ASP A 236 14.78 13.30 14.21
C ASP A 236 14.41 12.38 13.07
N ILE A 237 13.16 12.36 12.62
CA ILE A 237 12.68 11.64 11.44
C ILE A 237 13.08 12.40 10.16
N LYS A 238 13.83 11.75 9.28
CA LYS A 238 14.41 12.36 8.07
C LYS A 238 13.53 12.23 6.83
N ALA A 239 12.75 11.18 6.78
CA ALA A 239 11.82 10.91 5.67
C ALA A 239 10.53 10.29 6.19
N VAL A 240 9.44 10.45 5.43
CA VAL A 240 8.15 9.81 5.70
C VAL A 240 7.69 9.06 4.45
N ALA A 241 7.52 7.75 4.60
CA ALA A 241 6.83 6.91 3.62
C ALA A 241 5.38 6.73 4.07
N PHE A 242 4.44 7.10 3.22
CA PHE A 242 3.01 7.04 3.51
C PHE A 242 2.25 6.34 2.40
N VAL A 243 1.30 5.50 2.78
CA VAL A 243 0.30 4.92 1.88
C VAL A 243 -1.08 5.28 2.42
N GLY A 244 -1.93 5.90 1.59
CA GLY A 244 -3.28 6.32 2.00
C GLY A 244 -3.94 7.30 1.05
N GLU A 245 -4.77 8.20 1.57
CA GLU A 245 -5.49 9.19 0.76
C GLU A 245 -4.61 10.40 0.35
N SER A 246 -4.88 10.96 -0.85
CA SER A 246 -4.18 12.14 -1.38
C SER A 246 -4.28 13.36 -0.46
N LYS A 247 -5.45 13.56 0.20
CA LYS A 247 -5.66 14.63 1.17
C LYS A 247 -4.70 14.52 2.36
N THR A 248 -4.50 13.31 2.87
CA THR A 248 -3.59 13.04 3.99
C THR A 248 -2.13 13.19 3.53
N GLY A 249 -1.77 12.74 2.32
CA GLY A 249 -0.44 12.96 1.74
C GLY A 249 -0.09 14.46 1.66
N SER A 250 -1.03 15.28 1.18
CA SER A 250 -0.88 16.73 1.15
C SER A 250 -0.70 17.35 2.54
N ALA A 251 -1.39 16.83 3.56
CA ALA A 251 -1.22 17.28 4.94
C ALA A 251 0.17 16.92 5.49
N ILE A 252 0.64 15.69 5.24
CA ILE A 252 1.98 15.23 5.63
C ILE A 252 3.07 16.09 4.98
N MET A 253 2.93 16.42 3.69
CA MET A 253 3.87 17.30 2.99
C MET A 253 3.96 18.68 3.64
N ARG A 254 2.81 19.30 3.97
CA ARG A 254 2.77 20.58 4.71
C ARG A 254 3.42 20.47 6.09
N GLN A 255 3.15 19.40 6.84
CA GLN A 255 3.71 19.17 8.18
C GLN A 255 5.23 18.95 8.16
N GLY A 256 5.75 18.29 7.12
CA GLY A 256 7.17 18.00 6.95
C GLY A 256 8.00 19.17 6.38
N SER A 257 7.36 20.21 5.86
CA SER A 257 8.05 21.30 5.14
C SER A 257 9.04 22.09 5.98
N GLU A 258 8.75 22.31 7.26
CA GLU A 258 9.66 23.04 8.19
C GLU A 258 11.01 22.35 8.42
N THR A 259 11.09 21.05 8.18
CA THR A 259 12.31 20.25 8.35
C THR A 259 12.87 19.72 7.03
N LEU A 260 12.33 20.19 5.89
CA LEU A 260 12.65 19.71 4.54
C LEU A 260 12.61 18.17 4.44
N LYS A 261 11.61 17.60 5.08
CA LYS A 261 11.47 16.15 5.21
C LYS A 261 11.24 15.52 3.84
N ARG A 262 12.02 14.51 3.49
CA ARG A 262 11.78 13.72 2.28
C ARG A 262 10.47 12.95 2.42
N VAL A 263 9.66 12.93 1.37
CA VAL A 263 8.38 12.22 1.36
C VAL A 263 8.34 11.23 0.20
N HIS A 264 7.69 10.09 0.46
CA HIS A 264 7.32 9.10 -0.55
C HIS A 264 5.87 8.72 -0.32
N PHE A 265 5.04 8.90 -1.34
CA PHE A 265 3.60 8.73 -1.25
C PHE A 265 3.09 7.73 -2.27
N GLU A 266 2.35 6.74 -1.79
CA GLU A 266 1.50 5.85 -2.57
C GLU A 266 0.06 6.16 -2.18
N LEU A 267 -0.68 6.78 -3.11
CA LEU A 267 -1.98 7.36 -2.81
C LEU A 267 -3.08 6.69 -3.65
N GLY A 268 -4.27 7.28 -3.61
CA GLY A 268 -5.44 6.78 -4.30
C GLY A 268 -5.33 6.74 -5.83
N GLY A 269 -6.32 6.12 -6.45
CA GLY A 269 -6.41 6.02 -7.90
C GLY A 269 -7.87 5.95 -8.39
N LYS A 270 -8.09 6.42 -9.62
CA LYS A 270 -9.33 6.23 -10.37
C LYS A 270 -9.01 5.56 -11.71
N ASN A 271 -8.50 4.35 -11.60
CA ASN A 271 -7.76 3.69 -12.67
C ASN A 271 -8.67 3.22 -13.81
N PRO A 272 -8.33 3.53 -15.08
CA PRO A 272 -9.05 3.03 -16.22
C PRO A 272 -8.66 1.59 -16.55
N VAL A 273 -9.64 0.76 -16.92
CA VAL A 273 -9.46 -0.45 -17.72
C VAL A 273 -10.14 -0.22 -19.04
N ILE A 274 -9.35 -0.20 -20.12
CA ILE A 274 -9.76 0.15 -21.47
C ILE A 274 -9.88 -1.12 -22.27
N VAL A 275 -11.08 -1.42 -22.79
CA VAL A 275 -11.37 -2.65 -23.55
C VAL A 275 -11.78 -2.28 -24.96
N PHE A 276 -10.94 -2.63 -25.94
CA PHE A 276 -11.19 -2.48 -27.35
C PHE A 276 -11.88 -3.72 -27.92
N ASP A 277 -12.52 -3.59 -29.07
CA ASP A 277 -13.30 -4.65 -29.74
C ASP A 277 -12.44 -5.80 -30.29
N ASP A 278 -11.15 -5.56 -30.48
CA ASP A 278 -10.17 -6.57 -30.92
C ASP A 278 -9.52 -7.35 -29.77
N ALA A 279 -9.90 -7.07 -28.51
CA ALA A 279 -9.33 -7.73 -27.34
C ALA A 279 -9.82 -9.19 -27.17
N ASP A 280 -9.07 -9.97 -26.39
CA ASP A 280 -9.60 -11.22 -25.81
C ASP A 280 -10.64 -10.85 -24.73
N LEU A 281 -11.90 -10.78 -25.14
CA LEU A 281 -12.99 -10.26 -24.31
C LEU A 281 -13.27 -11.13 -23.07
N ASP A 282 -13.07 -12.45 -23.15
CA ASP A 282 -13.31 -13.33 -22.00
C ASP A 282 -12.23 -13.13 -20.92
N ARG A 283 -10.96 -13.00 -21.30
CA ARG A 283 -9.90 -12.68 -20.36
C ARG A 283 -10.00 -11.25 -19.82
N ALA A 284 -10.40 -10.31 -20.67
CA ALA A 284 -10.66 -8.92 -20.25
C ALA A 284 -11.76 -8.88 -19.18
N LEU A 285 -12.85 -9.63 -19.39
CA LEU A 285 -13.96 -9.75 -18.42
C LEU A 285 -13.48 -10.30 -17.07
N ASP A 286 -12.70 -11.38 -17.09
CA ASP A 286 -12.14 -11.97 -15.86
C ASP A 286 -11.26 -10.95 -15.11
N ALA A 287 -10.38 -10.23 -15.82
CA ALA A 287 -9.52 -9.23 -15.24
C ALA A 287 -10.29 -8.03 -14.67
N VAL A 288 -11.28 -7.52 -15.40
CA VAL A 288 -12.16 -6.43 -14.92
C VAL A 288 -12.82 -6.82 -13.60
N ILE A 289 -13.43 -8.01 -13.53
CA ILE A 289 -14.11 -8.50 -12.32
C ILE A 289 -13.12 -8.67 -11.17
N PHE A 290 -12.00 -9.34 -11.44
CA PHE A 290 -10.99 -9.59 -10.41
C PHE A 290 -10.40 -8.30 -9.85
N MET A 291 -10.09 -7.33 -10.70
CA MET A 291 -9.39 -6.12 -10.28
C MET A 291 -10.25 -5.16 -9.47
N ILE A 292 -11.56 -5.15 -9.66
CA ILE A 292 -12.43 -4.26 -8.90
C ILE A 292 -13.10 -4.92 -7.70
N TYR A 293 -13.48 -6.20 -7.78
CA TYR A 293 -14.24 -6.84 -6.71
C TYR A 293 -13.37 -7.63 -5.72
N SER A 294 -12.18 -8.13 -6.12
CA SER A 294 -11.26 -8.73 -5.14
C SER A 294 -10.75 -7.70 -4.14
N LEU A 295 -10.39 -8.17 -2.94
CA LEU A 295 -10.04 -7.29 -1.81
C LEU A 295 -11.13 -6.26 -1.50
N ASN A 296 -12.40 -6.65 -1.63
CA ASN A 296 -13.59 -5.83 -1.36
C ASN A 296 -13.63 -4.50 -2.18
N GLY A 297 -12.86 -4.40 -3.27
CA GLY A 297 -12.64 -3.14 -3.99
C GLY A 297 -11.79 -2.11 -3.23
N GLU A 298 -11.29 -2.46 -2.05
CA GLU A 298 -10.47 -1.62 -1.16
C GLU A 298 -8.99 -1.69 -1.55
N ARG A 299 -8.70 -1.39 -2.82
CA ARG A 299 -7.37 -1.44 -3.41
C ARG A 299 -7.09 -0.18 -4.24
N CYS A 300 -5.97 0.49 -4.00
CA CYS A 300 -5.56 1.67 -4.77
C CYS A 300 -5.40 1.39 -6.27
N THR A 301 -4.98 0.18 -6.63
CA THR A 301 -4.82 -0.26 -8.04
C THR A 301 -6.08 -0.86 -8.66
N SER A 302 -7.25 -0.79 -7.99
CA SER A 302 -8.52 -1.28 -8.56
C SER A 302 -8.84 -0.60 -9.89
N SER A 303 -9.24 -1.37 -10.90
CA SER A 303 -9.72 -0.84 -12.18
C SER A 303 -11.17 -0.35 -12.04
N SER A 304 -11.35 0.77 -11.34
CA SER A 304 -12.67 1.28 -10.92
C SER A 304 -13.46 1.99 -12.04
N ARG A 305 -12.81 2.28 -13.19
CA ARG A 305 -13.44 2.80 -14.41
C ARG A 305 -13.27 1.81 -15.56
N LEU A 306 -14.36 1.19 -16.02
CA LEU A 306 -14.38 0.42 -17.26
C LEU A 306 -14.67 1.38 -18.43
N LEU A 307 -13.68 1.60 -19.29
CA LEU A 307 -13.85 2.25 -20.58
C LEU A 307 -14.00 1.17 -21.64
N ILE A 308 -15.15 1.09 -22.27
CA ILE A 308 -15.46 0.02 -23.22
C ILE A 308 -15.90 0.57 -24.56
N GLN A 309 -15.35 0.01 -25.65
CA GLN A 309 -15.69 0.43 -26.99
C GLN A 309 -17.18 0.14 -27.28
N LYS A 310 -17.86 1.10 -27.87
CA LYS A 310 -19.33 1.13 -27.97
C LYS A 310 -19.92 -0.10 -28.65
N ASN A 311 -19.32 -0.57 -29.74
CA ASN A 311 -19.82 -1.69 -30.53
C ASN A 311 -19.86 -3.04 -29.77
N ILE A 312 -19.08 -3.20 -28.70
CA ILE A 312 -19.06 -4.40 -27.85
C ILE A 312 -19.71 -4.19 -26.48
N SER A 313 -20.11 -2.97 -26.16
CA SER A 313 -20.46 -2.59 -24.78
C SER A 313 -21.68 -3.32 -24.23
N GLU A 314 -22.75 -3.49 -25.01
CA GLU A 314 -24.00 -4.14 -24.56
C GLU A 314 -23.76 -5.60 -24.17
N GLU A 315 -23.08 -6.36 -25.03
CA GLU A 315 -22.79 -7.77 -24.80
C GLU A 315 -21.84 -7.93 -23.59
N PHE A 316 -20.77 -7.13 -23.54
CA PHE A 316 -19.80 -7.21 -22.45
C PHE A 316 -20.42 -6.84 -21.09
N ILE A 317 -21.22 -5.77 -21.03
CA ILE A 317 -21.90 -5.35 -19.78
C ILE A 317 -22.92 -6.42 -19.36
N SER A 318 -23.64 -7.05 -20.29
CA SER A 318 -24.55 -8.15 -19.98
C SER A 318 -23.81 -9.33 -19.32
N LYS A 319 -22.71 -9.79 -19.91
CA LYS A 319 -21.86 -10.84 -19.33
C LYS A 319 -21.29 -10.43 -17.97
N LEU A 320 -20.90 -9.17 -17.83
CA LEU A 320 -20.37 -8.63 -16.56
C LEU A 320 -21.44 -8.67 -15.46
N VAL A 321 -22.68 -8.24 -15.74
CA VAL A 321 -23.81 -8.30 -14.80
C VAL A 321 -24.07 -9.75 -14.36
N ASP A 322 -24.09 -10.69 -15.29
CA ASP A 322 -24.30 -12.12 -14.98
C ASP A 322 -23.21 -12.69 -14.07
N ARG A 323 -21.97 -12.27 -14.24
CA ARG A 323 -20.84 -12.69 -13.42
C ARG A 323 -20.85 -12.03 -12.04
N VAL A 324 -21.12 -10.73 -11.97
CA VAL A 324 -21.16 -9.96 -10.70
C VAL A 324 -22.27 -10.49 -9.79
N ASN A 325 -23.44 -10.87 -10.33
CA ASN A 325 -24.53 -11.48 -9.57
C ASN A 325 -24.13 -12.82 -8.90
N LYS A 326 -23.10 -13.49 -9.38
CA LYS A 326 -22.62 -14.78 -8.85
C LYS A 326 -21.50 -14.64 -7.82
N ILE A 327 -20.98 -13.42 -7.59
CA ILE A 327 -19.95 -13.18 -6.60
C ILE A 327 -20.48 -13.50 -5.21
N LYS A 328 -19.73 -14.32 -4.49
CA LYS A 328 -20.07 -14.75 -3.11
C LYS A 328 -19.65 -13.70 -2.10
N VAL A 329 -20.64 -12.98 -1.58
CA VAL A 329 -20.45 -12.06 -0.44
C VAL A 329 -20.74 -12.81 0.86
N GLY A 330 -19.85 -12.74 1.85
CA GLY A 330 -20.08 -13.47 3.10
C GLY A 330 -18.92 -13.38 4.09
N ASN A 331 -18.92 -14.28 5.06
CA ASN A 331 -17.87 -14.34 6.08
C ASN A 331 -16.50 -14.53 5.41
N PRO A 332 -15.54 -13.61 5.62
CA PRO A 332 -14.26 -13.64 4.94
C PRO A 332 -13.36 -14.82 5.33
N LEU A 333 -13.65 -15.51 6.45
CA LEU A 333 -12.95 -16.75 6.84
C LEU A 333 -13.41 -17.97 6.04
N ASP A 334 -14.54 -17.90 5.33
CA ASP A 334 -14.95 -18.97 4.40
C ASP A 334 -14.06 -18.91 3.15
N PRO A 335 -13.34 -20.00 2.80
CA PRO A 335 -12.51 -20.06 1.59
C PRO A 335 -13.25 -19.80 0.29
N ASN A 336 -14.59 -19.96 0.29
CA ASN A 336 -15.43 -19.71 -0.86
C ASN A 336 -15.88 -18.25 -0.99
N THR A 337 -15.76 -17.45 0.06
CA THR A 337 -16.09 -16.03 0.03
C THR A 337 -15.14 -15.29 -0.90
N GLU A 338 -15.69 -14.42 -1.75
CA GLU A 338 -14.95 -13.61 -2.70
C GLU A 338 -14.89 -12.13 -2.29
N VAL A 339 -15.95 -11.65 -1.62
CA VAL A 339 -16.06 -10.29 -1.10
C VAL A 339 -16.53 -10.36 0.34
N GLY A 340 -15.75 -9.80 1.25
CA GLY A 340 -16.07 -9.64 2.66
C GLY A 340 -16.75 -8.30 2.96
N PRO A 341 -16.81 -7.89 4.25
CA PRO A 341 -17.30 -6.57 4.65
C PRO A 341 -16.27 -5.48 4.36
N LEU A 342 -16.72 -4.23 4.24
CA LEU A 342 -15.86 -3.06 4.25
C LEU A 342 -15.30 -2.83 5.66
N ILE A 343 -14.19 -2.09 5.75
CA ILE A 343 -13.42 -1.94 7.00
C ILE A 343 -14.20 -1.31 8.16
N SER A 344 -15.16 -0.44 7.92
CA SER A 344 -15.87 0.31 8.98
C SER A 344 -17.23 0.82 8.53
N GLU A 345 -18.08 1.21 9.51
CA GLU A 345 -19.38 1.84 9.25
C GLU A 345 -19.24 3.12 8.43
N ASN A 346 -18.34 4.02 8.83
CA ASN A 346 -18.09 5.27 8.12
C ASN A 346 -17.70 5.03 6.64
N HIS A 347 -16.91 3.98 6.39
CA HIS A 347 -16.53 3.63 5.04
C HIS A 347 -17.68 3.02 4.24
N LEU A 348 -18.52 2.19 4.87
CA LEU A 348 -19.76 1.70 4.27
C LEU A 348 -20.69 2.86 3.89
N GLU A 349 -20.90 3.81 4.79
CA GLU A 349 -21.72 5.02 4.53
C GLU A 349 -21.18 5.84 3.36
N LYS A 350 -19.84 6.04 3.31
CA LYS A 350 -19.17 6.69 2.17
C LYS A 350 -19.52 5.96 0.87
N VAL A 351 -19.31 4.65 0.80
CA VAL A 351 -19.56 3.85 -0.43
C VAL A 351 -21.01 3.89 -0.84
N VAL A 352 -21.94 3.72 0.11
CA VAL A 352 -23.39 3.74 -0.14
C VAL A 352 -23.85 5.11 -0.64
N SER A 353 -23.27 6.21 -0.15
CA SER A 353 -23.62 7.57 -0.58
C SER A 353 -23.43 7.77 -2.09
N TYR A 354 -22.49 7.05 -2.71
CA TYR A 354 -22.29 7.12 -4.16
C TYR A 354 -23.40 6.45 -4.97
N PHE A 355 -24.23 5.60 -4.37
CA PHE A 355 -25.39 5.03 -5.09
C PHE A 355 -26.46 6.10 -5.36
N ASP A 356 -26.68 7.00 -4.41
CA ASP A 356 -27.59 8.11 -4.59
C ASP A 356 -26.99 9.24 -5.44
N ILE A 357 -25.67 9.46 -5.34
CA ILE A 357 -24.94 10.40 -6.21
C ILE A 357 -25.08 9.93 -7.66
N ALA A 358 -24.80 8.68 -7.96
CA ALA A 358 -24.90 8.09 -9.29
C ALA A 358 -26.29 8.28 -9.91
N LYS A 359 -27.36 7.98 -9.14
CA LYS A 359 -28.76 8.16 -9.58
C LYS A 359 -29.09 9.63 -9.89
N ARG A 360 -28.65 10.55 -9.01
CA ARG A 360 -28.90 12.00 -9.20
C ARG A 360 -28.17 12.55 -10.43
N GLU A 361 -26.99 12.00 -10.75
CA GLU A 361 -26.20 12.39 -11.91
C GLU A 361 -26.65 11.69 -13.21
N GLY A 362 -27.61 10.75 -13.12
CA GLY A 362 -28.19 10.08 -14.27
C GLY A 362 -27.51 8.79 -14.70
N ALA A 363 -26.63 8.22 -13.87
CA ALA A 363 -26.09 6.88 -14.08
C ALA A 363 -27.09 5.82 -13.60
N GLU A 364 -27.04 4.64 -14.21
CA GLU A 364 -27.91 3.52 -13.88
C GLU A 364 -27.14 2.45 -13.09
N ILE A 365 -27.80 1.89 -12.06
CA ILE A 365 -27.28 0.70 -11.36
C ILE A 365 -27.68 -0.53 -12.16
N ALA A 366 -26.72 -1.18 -12.80
CA ALA A 366 -26.95 -2.41 -13.57
C ALA A 366 -27.05 -3.64 -12.64
N VAL A 367 -26.32 -3.66 -11.53
CA VAL A 367 -26.34 -4.71 -10.50
C VAL A 367 -25.84 -4.13 -9.17
N GLY A 368 -26.26 -4.69 -8.04
CA GLY A 368 -25.85 -4.29 -6.71
C GLY A 368 -26.60 -3.08 -6.16
N GLY A 369 -25.86 -2.05 -5.74
CA GLY A 369 -26.42 -0.77 -5.28
C GLY A 369 -27.13 -0.81 -3.92
N LYS A 370 -26.74 -1.72 -3.02
CA LYS A 370 -27.36 -1.85 -1.70
C LYS A 370 -26.38 -2.33 -0.64
N ALA A 371 -26.53 -1.82 0.58
CA ALA A 371 -25.91 -2.39 1.77
C ALA A 371 -26.73 -3.59 2.27
N HIS A 372 -26.06 -4.50 2.96
CA HIS A 372 -26.71 -5.61 3.66
C HIS A 372 -27.14 -5.20 5.07
N LYS A 373 -28.07 -5.95 5.64
CA LYS A 373 -28.47 -5.75 7.05
C LYS A 373 -27.34 -6.22 7.98
N LYS A 374 -27.13 -5.50 9.08
CA LYS A 374 -26.19 -5.87 10.16
C LYS A 374 -26.45 -7.31 10.69
N PRO A 375 -25.44 -7.99 11.27
CA PRO A 375 -24.13 -7.43 11.65
C PRO A 375 -23.12 -7.37 10.51
N GLY A 376 -22.11 -6.51 10.69
CA GLY A 376 -21.00 -6.31 9.77
C GLY A 376 -21.30 -5.31 8.64
N TRP A 377 -20.24 -4.82 8.00
CA TRP A 377 -20.28 -3.68 7.08
C TRP A 377 -20.33 -4.12 5.60
N PHE A 378 -21.28 -5.00 5.26
CA PHE A 378 -21.37 -5.60 3.92
C PHE A 378 -22.12 -4.71 2.92
N VAL A 379 -21.58 -4.67 1.70
CA VAL A 379 -22.18 -4.02 0.53
C VAL A 379 -22.14 -4.95 -0.68
N SER A 380 -23.18 -4.91 -1.51
CA SER A 380 -23.20 -5.73 -2.74
C SER A 380 -22.19 -5.21 -3.75
N PRO A 381 -21.44 -6.09 -4.43
CA PRO A 381 -20.72 -5.74 -5.65
C PRO A 381 -21.61 -4.98 -6.62
N THR A 382 -21.17 -3.80 -7.05
CA THR A 382 -22.02 -2.83 -7.75
C THR A 382 -21.40 -2.44 -9.09
N LEU A 383 -22.23 -2.33 -10.13
CA LEU A 383 -21.88 -1.81 -11.44
C LEU A 383 -22.79 -0.66 -11.80
N PHE A 384 -22.21 0.50 -12.07
CA PHE A 384 -22.87 1.62 -12.73
C PHE A 384 -22.66 1.54 -14.24
N LYS A 385 -23.71 1.71 -15.02
CA LYS A 385 -23.67 1.86 -16.47
C LYS A 385 -24.20 3.23 -16.92
N ASN A 386 -23.98 3.57 -18.19
CA ASN A 386 -24.37 4.88 -18.74
C ASN A 386 -23.75 6.07 -18.00
N ALA A 387 -22.60 5.84 -17.38
CA ALA A 387 -21.87 6.92 -16.72
C ALA A 387 -21.19 7.82 -17.76
N LYS A 388 -21.05 9.11 -17.41
CA LYS A 388 -20.33 10.10 -18.20
C LYS A 388 -19.02 10.51 -17.52
N PRO A 389 -18.00 10.95 -18.26
CA PRO A 389 -16.69 11.30 -17.71
C PRO A 389 -16.74 12.29 -16.54
N GLY A 390 -17.57 13.34 -16.62
CA GLY A 390 -17.69 14.38 -15.60
C GLY A 390 -18.50 14.02 -14.33
N MET A 391 -19.08 12.81 -14.25
CA MET A 391 -19.82 12.39 -13.05
C MET A 391 -18.86 12.11 -11.89
N ARG A 392 -19.27 12.38 -10.66
CA ARG A 392 -18.46 12.10 -9.45
C ARG A 392 -18.05 10.63 -9.34
N ILE A 393 -18.93 9.72 -9.72
CA ILE A 393 -18.61 8.27 -9.76
C ILE A 393 -17.53 7.92 -10.78
N SER A 394 -17.30 8.78 -11.77
CA SER A 394 -16.24 8.64 -12.79
C SER A 394 -14.94 9.34 -12.41
N GLN A 395 -14.98 10.30 -11.49
CA GLN A 395 -13.86 11.14 -11.09
C GLN A 395 -13.29 10.77 -9.71
N GLU A 396 -14.15 10.47 -8.73
CA GLU A 396 -13.75 10.29 -7.34
C GLU A 396 -13.46 8.81 -7.01
N GLU A 397 -12.49 8.58 -6.14
CA GLU A 397 -12.17 7.24 -5.62
C GLU A 397 -13.20 6.80 -4.56
N ILE A 398 -14.03 5.82 -4.92
CA ILE A 398 -15.06 5.25 -4.01
C ILE A 398 -14.41 4.33 -2.98
N PHE A 399 -13.43 3.54 -3.39
CA PHE A 399 -12.66 2.60 -2.58
C PHE A 399 -13.52 1.46 -1.99
N GLY A 400 -14.35 0.87 -2.82
CA GLY A 400 -15.23 -0.25 -2.48
C GLY A 400 -15.52 -1.09 -3.73
N PRO A 401 -16.34 -2.16 -3.64
CA PRO A 401 -16.61 -3.06 -4.75
C PRO A 401 -17.61 -2.42 -5.74
N VAL A 402 -17.18 -1.32 -6.36
CA VAL A 402 -18.01 -0.48 -7.23
C VAL A 402 -17.27 -0.16 -8.51
N LEU A 403 -17.81 -0.62 -9.63
CA LEU A 403 -17.31 -0.39 -10.99
C LEU A 403 -18.18 0.64 -11.70
N THR A 404 -17.56 1.57 -12.42
CA THR A 404 -18.23 2.56 -13.27
C THR A 404 -17.90 2.29 -14.73
N ALA A 405 -18.91 2.01 -15.55
CA ALA A 405 -18.76 1.74 -16.98
C ALA A 405 -19.10 2.99 -17.82
N ILE A 406 -18.17 3.36 -18.70
CA ILE A 406 -18.24 4.48 -19.65
C ILE A 406 -17.95 3.91 -21.03
N THR A 407 -18.78 4.27 -22.03
CA THR A 407 -18.54 3.88 -23.43
C THR A 407 -17.72 4.94 -24.16
N PHE A 408 -16.91 4.51 -25.13
CA PHE A 408 -16.20 5.39 -26.04
C PHE A 408 -16.38 4.94 -27.50
N GLU A 409 -16.26 5.86 -28.44
CA GLU A 409 -16.42 5.59 -29.88
C GLU A 409 -15.07 5.21 -30.52
N ASP A 410 -14.03 5.96 -30.24
CA ASP A 410 -12.70 5.81 -30.86
C ASP A 410 -11.54 5.92 -29.86
N GLU A 411 -10.33 5.73 -30.36
CA GLU A 411 -9.11 5.71 -29.56
C GLU A 411 -8.78 7.07 -28.91
N GLU A 412 -9.08 8.17 -29.57
CA GLU A 412 -8.80 9.52 -29.08
C GLU A 412 -9.72 9.86 -27.90
N GLU A 413 -11.00 9.52 -28.02
CA GLU A 413 -11.96 9.66 -26.93
C GLU A 413 -11.58 8.78 -25.73
N ALA A 414 -11.20 7.51 -25.99
CA ALA A 414 -10.77 6.60 -24.92
C ALA A 414 -9.58 7.16 -24.12
N LEU A 415 -8.58 7.70 -24.81
CA LEU A 415 -7.42 8.29 -24.18
C LEU A 415 -7.76 9.57 -23.40
N THR A 416 -8.57 10.45 -23.99
CA THR A 416 -9.05 11.67 -23.35
C THR A 416 -9.78 11.35 -22.06
N ILE A 417 -10.76 10.45 -22.08
CA ILE A 417 -11.50 10.02 -20.88
C ILE A 417 -10.56 9.38 -19.86
N SER A 418 -9.58 8.59 -20.31
CA SER A 418 -8.62 7.92 -19.41
C SER A 418 -7.83 8.91 -18.59
N ASN A 419 -7.37 9.99 -19.19
CA ASN A 419 -6.51 11.02 -18.60
C ASN A 419 -7.28 12.13 -17.86
N ASP A 420 -8.60 12.26 -18.09
CA ASP A 420 -9.47 13.28 -17.48
C ASP A 420 -9.83 12.95 -16.02
N VAL A 421 -8.83 12.76 -15.17
CA VAL A 421 -8.94 12.60 -13.71
C VAL A 421 -7.72 13.16 -13.01
N GLU A 422 -7.86 13.50 -11.73
CA GLU A 422 -6.75 13.98 -10.90
C GLU A 422 -5.69 12.91 -10.61
N TYR A 423 -6.04 11.65 -10.78
CA TYR A 423 -5.23 10.49 -10.43
C TYR A 423 -4.40 9.99 -11.63
N GLY A 424 -3.34 9.25 -11.32
CA GLY A 424 -2.50 8.62 -12.32
C GLY A 424 -1.70 7.45 -11.71
N LEU A 425 -2.39 6.48 -11.06
CA LEU A 425 -1.71 5.35 -10.44
C LEU A 425 -1.47 4.22 -11.45
N THR A 426 -2.56 3.64 -11.98
CA THR A 426 -2.46 2.50 -12.92
C THR A 426 -3.36 2.70 -14.12
N GLY A 427 -3.02 2.01 -15.24
CA GLY A 427 -3.87 1.83 -16.40
C GLY A 427 -3.81 0.39 -16.92
N TYR A 428 -4.92 -0.10 -17.44
CA TYR A 428 -5.05 -1.45 -17.99
C TYR A 428 -5.60 -1.35 -19.42
N ILE A 429 -4.92 -1.96 -20.37
CA ILE A 429 -5.24 -1.85 -21.81
C ILE A 429 -5.46 -3.24 -22.36
N TRP A 430 -6.63 -3.48 -22.94
CA TRP A 430 -7.00 -4.75 -23.59
C TRP A 430 -7.19 -4.54 -25.07
N THR A 431 -6.25 -5.01 -25.89
CA THR A 431 -6.24 -4.93 -27.35
C THR A 431 -5.26 -5.94 -27.94
N ASN A 432 -5.52 -6.47 -29.12
CA ASN A 432 -4.59 -7.29 -29.89
C ASN A 432 -3.76 -6.44 -30.89
N ASN A 433 -4.02 -5.13 -30.98
CA ASN A 433 -3.26 -4.22 -31.83
C ASN A 433 -2.03 -3.68 -31.08
N VAL A 434 -0.83 -4.15 -31.46
CA VAL A 434 0.44 -3.78 -30.83
C VAL A 434 0.72 -2.28 -30.94
N THR A 435 0.41 -1.65 -32.10
CA THR A 435 0.63 -0.22 -32.31
C THR A 435 -0.25 0.62 -31.37
N ARG A 436 -1.52 0.23 -31.20
CA ARG A 436 -2.45 0.82 -30.23
C ARG A 436 -1.93 0.68 -28.80
N ALA A 437 -1.51 -0.53 -28.44
CA ALA A 437 -0.99 -0.82 -27.10
C ALA A 437 0.24 0.04 -26.76
N LEU A 438 1.19 0.20 -27.69
CA LEU A 438 2.38 1.04 -27.50
C LEU A 438 1.99 2.50 -27.37
N ARG A 439 1.15 3.03 -28.28
CA ARG A 439 0.70 4.42 -28.21
C ARG A 439 0.00 4.74 -26.89
N PHE A 440 -0.96 3.90 -26.47
CA PHE A 440 -1.63 4.08 -25.18
C PHE A 440 -0.67 3.98 -23.99
N SER A 441 0.35 3.13 -24.08
CA SER A 441 1.36 3.03 -23.01
C SER A 441 2.21 4.29 -22.89
N ASP A 442 2.42 5.01 -23.99
CA ASP A 442 3.19 6.27 -23.98
C ASP A 442 2.32 7.47 -23.55
N GLU A 443 1.04 7.52 -23.95
CA GLU A 443 0.18 8.70 -23.79
C GLU A 443 -0.73 8.64 -22.55
N LEU A 444 -0.93 7.44 -21.95
CA LEU A 444 -1.75 7.29 -20.75
C LEU A 444 -1.02 7.84 -19.51
N GLU A 445 -1.63 8.80 -18.86
CA GLU A 445 -1.07 9.45 -17.66
C GLU A 445 -1.22 8.57 -16.41
N ALA A 446 -0.46 7.48 -16.36
CA ALA A 446 -0.40 6.55 -15.24
C ALA A 446 1.05 6.14 -14.94
N GLY A 447 1.36 5.92 -13.67
CA GLY A 447 2.70 5.50 -13.27
C GLY A 447 2.99 4.03 -13.58
N MET A 448 1.94 3.20 -13.78
CA MET A 448 2.05 1.78 -14.09
C MET A 448 0.98 1.38 -15.11
N ILE A 449 1.38 0.63 -16.14
CA ILE A 449 0.49 0.21 -17.21
C ILE A 449 0.65 -1.29 -17.45
N TRP A 450 -0.46 -1.99 -17.58
CA TRP A 450 -0.50 -3.39 -17.99
C TRP A 450 -1.30 -3.56 -19.27
N VAL A 451 -0.74 -4.29 -20.22
CA VAL A 451 -1.37 -4.62 -21.50
C VAL A 451 -1.76 -6.09 -21.47
N ASN A 452 -3.03 -6.39 -21.75
CA ASN A 452 -3.61 -7.74 -21.75
C ASN A 452 -3.34 -8.55 -20.48
N SER A 453 -3.29 -7.85 -19.35
CA SER A 453 -2.99 -8.41 -18.02
C SER A 453 -3.67 -7.59 -16.93
N GLU A 454 -3.81 -8.20 -15.76
CA GLU A 454 -4.12 -7.52 -14.50
C GLU A 454 -2.83 -7.06 -13.81
N ASN A 455 -2.94 -6.55 -12.59
CA ASN A 455 -1.82 -6.08 -11.77
C ASN A 455 -0.88 -7.23 -11.36
N VAL A 456 -0.14 -7.75 -12.32
CA VAL A 456 0.95 -8.71 -12.07
C VAL A 456 2.18 -7.94 -11.62
N ARG A 457 2.47 -8.02 -10.31
CA ARG A 457 3.56 -7.27 -9.70
C ARG A 457 4.89 -7.95 -9.90
N HIS A 458 5.90 -7.17 -10.27
CA HIS A 458 7.29 -7.59 -10.33
C HIS A 458 8.15 -6.68 -9.45
N LEU A 459 8.76 -7.23 -8.38
CA LEU A 459 9.48 -6.45 -7.36
C LEU A 459 10.63 -5.58 -7.89
N PRO A 460 11.39 -5.98 -8.92
CA PRO A 460 12.43 -5.15 -9.50
C PRO A 460 11.94 -3.92 -10.29
N THR A 461 10.67 -3.86 -10.67
CA THR A 461 10.15 -2.74 -11.48
C THR A 461 9.62 -1.60 -10.62
N PRO A 462 9.61 -0.33 -11.13
CA PRO A 462 9.09 0.79 -10.39
C PRO A 462 7.58 0.63 -10.15
N PHE A 463 7.15 0.95 -8.94
CA PHE A 463 5.76 0.98 -8.54
C PHE A 463 5.44 2.35 -7.95
N GLY A 464 4.38 3.01 -8.42
CA GLY A 464 3.92 4.29 -7.89
C GLY A 464 3.22 5.14 -8.92
N GLY A 465 2.44 6.10 -8.45
CA GLY A 465 1.62 6.97 -9.26
C GLY A 465 2.28 8.29 -9.67
N ILE A 466 1.59 8.99 -10.56
CA ILE A 466 1.82 10.39 -10.92
C ILE A 466 0.61 11.22 -10.52
N LYS A 467 0.60 12.52 -10.79
CA LYS A 467 -0.49 13.43 -10.40
C LYS A 467 -0.80 13.30 -8.89
N SER A 468 -2.08 13.23 -8.53
CA SER A 468 -2.53 13.07 -7.13
C SER A 468 -2.39 11.64 -6.58
N SER A 469 -1.87 10.70 -7.37
CA SER A 469 -1.67 9.31 -6.95
C SER A 469 -0.34 9.03 -6.26
N GLY A 470 0.60 9.95 -6.23
CA GLY A 470 1.81 9.73 -5.45
C GLY A 470 3.04 10.52 -5.85
N ILE A 471 4.09 10.34 -5.04
CA ILE A 471 5.41 10.93 -5.22
C ILE A 471 6.45 9.86 -4.93
N GLY A 472 7.41 9.68 -5.83
CA GLY A 472 8.44 8.65 -5.73
C GLY A 472 8.01 7.31 -6.34
N ARG A 473 8.86 6.32 -6.19
CA ARG A 473 8.61 4.94 -6.65
C ARG A 473 9.13 3.93 -5.65
N ASP A 474 8.36 2.86 -5.45
CA ASP A 474 8.79 1.66 -4.76
C ASP A 474 9.35 0.62 -5.73
N GLY A 475 9.99 -0.40 -5.20
CA GLY A 475 10.56 -1.52 -5.96
C GLY A 475 11.97 -1.26 -6.44
N GLY A 476 12.69 -2.34 -6.73
CA GLY A 476 14.04 -2.26 -7.28
C GLY A 476 14.97 -1.30 -6.57
N ASP A 477 15.73 -0.55 -7.34
CA ASP A 477 16.65 0.48 -6.85
C ASP A 477 15.93 1.79 -6.45
N TRP A 478 14.70 2.02 -6.95
CA TRP A 478 13.90 3.21 -6.63
C TRP A 478 13.58 3.32 -5.14
N SER A 479 13.33 2.18 -4.45
CA SER A 479 13.19 2.20 -2.99
C SER A 479 14.45 2.70 -2.30
N PHE A 480 15.64 2.32 -2.77
CA PHE A 480 16.90 2.81 -2.21
C PHE A 480 17.18 4.28 -2.53
N GLU A 481 16.70 4.79 -3.67
CA GLU A 481 16.75 6.23 -3.97
C GLU A 481 16.01 7.07 -2.94
N PHE A 482 14.91 6.54 -2.40
CA PHE A 482 14.16 7.20 -1.34
C PHE A 482 14.83 7.08 0.04
N TYR A 483 15.31 5.89 0.42
CA TYR A 483 15.86 5.64 1.76
C TYR A 483 17.35 5.98 1.90
N MET A 484 18.02 6.39 0.82
CA MET A 484 19.45 6.70 0.84
C MET A 484 19.76 8.09 0.28
N GLU A 485 20.88 8.65 0.72
CA GLU A 485 21.47 9.87 0.20
C GLU A 485 22.70 9.54 -0.64
N GLN A 486 23.02 10.41 -1.58
CA GLN A 486 24.22 10.30 -2.41
C GLN A 486 25.25 11.34 -1.99
N LYS A 487 26.51 10.93 -1.93
CA LYS A 487 27.65 11.78 -1.64
C LYS A 487 28.66 11.69 -2.78
N HIS A 488 29.13 12.83 -3.25
CA HIS A 488 30.28 12.92 -4.13
C HIS A 488 31.55 13.09 -3.29
N ILE A 489 32.58 12.33 -3.64
CA ILE A 489 33.92 12.39 -3.04
C ILE A 489 34.93 12.58 -4.17
N GLY A 490 35.66 13.68 -4.17
CA GLY A 490 36.72 13.96 -5.12
C GLY A 490 38.11 13.74 -4.48
N PHE A 491 38.91 12.87 -5.08
CA PHE A 491 40.30 12.67 -4.69
C PHE A 491 41.21 13.28 -5.74
N ALA A 492 42.12 14.16 -5.35
CA ALA A 492 43.21 14.62 -6.21
C ALA A 492 44.19 13.45 -6.42
N THR A 493 44.35 13.02 -7.66
CA THR A 493 45.32 11.96 -8.06
C THR A 493 46.62 12.54 -8.54
N GLY A 494 46.73 13.87 -8.57
CA GLY A 494 47.93 14.63 -8.94
C GLY A 494 47.75 16.10 -8.52
N ASN A 495 48.74 16.91 -8.84
CA ASN A 495 48.68 18.34 -8.59
C ASN A 495 47.79 19.02 -9.64
N HIS A 496 46.68 19.64 -9.20
CA HIS A 496 45.91 20.55 -10.01
C HIS A 496 46.14 21.98 -9.53
N GLN A 497 45.95 22.94 -10.42
CA GLN A 497 46.19 24.33 -10.14
C GLN A 497 45.11 24.86 -9.19
N ILE A 498 45.52 25.38 -8.02
CA ILE A 498 44.63 26.06 -7.07
C ILE A 498 44.85 27.58 -7.25
N PRO A 499 43.79 28.35 -7.56
CA PRO A 499 43.89 29.80 -7.66
C PRO A 499 44.40 30.43 -6.37
N LYS A 500 45.40 31.31 -6.48
CA LYS A 500 45.96 32.01 -5.35
C LYS A 500 45.31 33.36 -5.17
N LEU A 501 44.57 33.53 -4.09
CA LEU A 501 44.00 34.83 -3.71
C LEU A 501 45.00 35.63 -2.86
N GLY A 502 44.94 36.98 -2.95
CA GLY A 502 45.79 37.89 -2.15
C GLY A 502 47.24 37.94 -2.57
N LYS A 503 47.57 37.54 -3.81
CA LYS A 503 48.93 37.65 -4.38
C LYS A 503 48.92 38.61 -5.59
#